data_52912b75fdada341f25865a9ad2c7727
#
_entry.id   52912b75fdada341f25865a9ad2c7727
#
_cell.length_a   1.000
_cell.length_b   1.000
_cell.length_c   1.000
_cell.angle_alpha   90.00
_cell.angle_beta   90.00
_cell.angle_gamma   90.00
#
_symmetry.space_group_name_H-M   'P 1'
#
loop_
_entity.id
_entity.type
_entity.pdbx_description
1 polymer ?
#
loop_
_entity_poly.entity_id
_entity_poly.type
_entity_poly.pdbx_seq_one_letter_code
_entity_poly.pdbx_strand_id
1 'polypeptide(L)'
;RQAAFFLPTDTSKWDDDLVRRIAAEGHTAAFLLQADSKTDGADMLADLAAANERLTLLTGVAARIAANQSGSDALTEAQRSVLIGAGYRLWDAGLDSGDAEKNAAEAYTQTVQYFASTSGVVVVRLHHSKATPRLTEALCSYIGRQGISAGRITYSVAPVNSASDTR
;
A
#
# COMPACT_ATOMS: atom_id res chain seq x y z
N ARG A 1 -8.66 -1.55 13.92
CA ARG A 1 -8.28 -2.38 12.77
C ARG A 1 -6.90 -1.98 12.30
N GLN A 2 -6.21 -2.90 11.63
CA GLN A 2 -4.85 -2.67 11.10
C GLN A 2 -4.92 -2.40 9.61
N ALA A 3 -3.97 -1.59 9.10
CA ALA A 3 -3.83 -1.24 7.68
C ALA A 3 -2.35 -1.30 7.26
N ALA A 4 -2.09 -1.18 5.98
CA ALA A 4 -0.76 -0.93 5.45
C ALA A 4 -0.66 0.51 4.96
N PHE A 5 0.40 1.19 5.36
CA PHE A 5 0.73 2.55 4.96
C PHE A 5 1.91 2.52 4.00
N PHE A 6 1.66 2.94 2.78
CA PHE A 6 2.68 2.99 1.74
C PHE A 6 3.34 4.37 1.74
N LEU A 7 4.55 4.43 2.26
CA LEU A 7 5.34 5.63 2.41
C LEU A 7 6.13 5.90 1.12
N PRO A 8 6.23 7.16 0.65
CA PRO A 8 7.08 7.48 -0.48
C PRO A 8 8.55 7.13 -0.18
N THR A 9 9.32 6.75 -1.18
CA THR A 9 10.76 6.50 -1.01
C THR A 9 11.56 7.77 -0.72
N ASP A 10 11.05 8.93 -1.11
CA ASP A 10 11.57 10.23 -0.70
C ASP A 10 11.25 10.49 0.78
N THR A 11 12.21 10.19 1.64
CA THR A 11 12.06 10.31 3.10
C THR A 11 11.97 11.75 3.61
N SER A 12 12.27 12.75 2.79
CA SER A 12 12.11 14.17 3.15
C SER A 12 10.63 14.55 3.32
N LYS A 13 9.73 13.74 2.78
CA LYS A 13 8.27 13.90 2.88
C LYS A 13 7.67 13.22 4.11
N TRP A 14 8.47 12.56 4.93
CA TRP A 14 7.96 11.84 6.09
C TRP A 14 7.79 12.77 7.31
N ASP A 15 6.69 12.54 8.02
CA ASP A 15 6.55 12.95 9.41
C ASP A 15 7.03 11.79 10.29
N ASP A 16 8.16 11.97 10.95
CA ASP A 16 8.83 10.94 11.75
C ASP A 16 7.94 10.42 12.90
N ASP A 17 7.15 11.29 13.52
CA ASP A 17 6.27 10.90 14.61
C ASP A 17 5.09 10.07 14.10
N LEU A 18 4.57 10.42 12.92
CA LEU A 18 3.55 9.60 12.26
C LEU A 18 4.10 8.23 11.86
N VAL A 19 5.31 8.16 11.33
CA VAL A 19 5.96 6.88 10.97
C VAL A 19 6.16 6.00 12.21
N ARG A 20 6.61 6.57 13.33
CA ARG A 20 6.73 5.83 14.61
C ARG A 20 5.37 5.31 15.08
N ARG A 21 4.31 6.12 14.96
CA ARG A 21 2.95 5.71 15.33
C ARG A 21 2.42 4.57 14.48
N ILE A 22 2.65 4.59 13.16
CA ILE A 22 2.27 3.49 12.25
C ILE A 22 2.79 2.15 12.79
N ALA A 23 4.05 2.09 13.17
CA ALA A 23 4.65 0.87 13.70
C ALA A 23 4.14 0.53 15.11
N ALA A 24 4.07 1.52 16.01
CA ALA A 24 3.65 1.33 17.41
C ALA A 24 2.19 0.88 17.53
N GLU A 25 1.31 1.32 16.63
CA GLU A 25 -0.10 0.92 16.59
C GLU A 25 -0.33 -0.42 15.83
N GLY A 26 0.76 -1.08 15.40
CA GLY A 26 0.71 -2.41 14.76
C GLY A 26 0.27 -2.40 13.31
N HIS A 27 0.30 -1.25 12.65
CA HIS A 27 0.12 -1.14 11.21
C HIS A 27 1.35 -1.62 10.45
N THR A 28 1.20 -1.92 9.17
CA THR A 28 2.34 -2.24 8.30
C THR A 28 2.84 -0.96 7.63
N ALA A 29 4.13 -0.66 7.77
CA ALA A 29 4.82 0.29 6.91
C ALA A 29 5.31 -0.44 5.66
N ALA A 30 5.11 0.17 4.50
CA ALA A 30 5.49 -0.31 3.18
C ALA A 30 5.96 0.87 2.32
N PHE A 31 6.47 0.62 1.13
CA PHE A 31 6.99 1.68 0.27
C PHE A 31 6.15 1.88 -0.98
N LEU A 32 5.93 3.14 -1.35
CA LEU A 32 5.30 3.54 -2.60
C LEU A 32 6.37 4.04 -3.58
N LEU A 33 6.59 3.26 -4.63
CA LEU A 33 7.43 3.64 -5.75
C LEU A 33 6.68 4.58 -6.70
N GLN A 34 7.43 5.47 -7.33
CA GLN A 34 6.98 6.32 -8.44
C GLN A 34 7.85 6.03 -9.65
N ALA A 35 7.81 4.80 -10.13
CA ALA A 35 8.64 4.33 -11.24
C ALA A 35 7.80 4.11 -12.51
N ASP A 36 8.44 4.33 -13.64
CA ASP A 36 7.95 4.00 -14.97
C ASP A 36 8.92 3.05 -15.68
N SER A 37 8.62 2.68 -16.91
CA SER A 37 9.44 1.76 -17.71
C SER A 37 10.84 2.28 -18.03
N LYS A 38 11.15 3.55 -17.77
CA LYS A 38 12.46 4.17 -18.01
C LYS A 38 13.31 4.29 -16.74
N THR A 39 12.70 4.08 -15.57
CA THR A 39 13.39 4.15 -14.28
C THR A 39 14.41 3.01 -14.17
N ASP A 40 15.65 3.31 -13.80
CA ASP A 40 16.68 2.28 -13.63
C ASP A 40 16.35 1.41 -12.40
N GLY A 41 16.54 0.09 -12.54
CA GLY A 41 16.27 -0.86 -11.45
C GLY A 41 17.22 -0.70 -10.27
N ALA A 42 18.47 -0.30 -10.51
CA ALA A 42 19.45 -0.05 -9.46
C ALA A 42 19.09 1.22 -8.68
N ASP A 43 18.60 2.26 -9.35
CA ASP A 43 18.14 3.49 -8.70
C ASP A 43 16.92 3.21 -7.81
N MET A 44 15.97 2.40 -8.29
CA MET A 44 14.83 1.98 -7.46
C MET A 44 15.26 1.26 -6.19
N LEU A 45 16.27 0.36 -6.29
CA LEU A 45 16.80 -0.34 -5.12
C LEU A 45 17.56 0.59 -4.17
N ALA A 46 18.30 1.55 -4.70
CA ALA A 46 19.01 2.54 -3.89
C ALA A 46 18.03 3.40 -3.08
N ASP A 47 16.96 3.87 -3.71
CA ASP A 47 15.90 4.63 -3.06
C ASP A 47 15.20 3.81 -1.97
N LEU A 48 14.86 2.56 -2.27
CA LEU A 48 14.27 1.65 -1.29
C LEU A 48 15.21 1.34 -0.12
N ALA A 49 16.51 1.18 -0.38
CA ALA A 49 17.51 0.93 0.66
C ALA A 49 17.62 2.13 1.60
N ALA A 50 17.72 3.34 1.06
CA ALA A 50 17.77 4.58 1.85
C ALA A 50 16.50 4.79 2.68
N ALA A 51 15.33 4.57 2.08
CA ALA A 51 14.05 4.65 2.78
C ALA A 51 13.94 3.60 3.89
N ASN A 52 14.43 2.38 3.64
CA ASN A 52 14.41 1.29 4.62
C ASN A 52 15.37 1.52 5.78
N GLU A 53 16.53 2.09 5.52
CA GLU A 53 17.45 2.54 6.58
C GLU A 53 16.78 3.57 7.50
N ARG A 54 16.14 4.60 6.92
CA ARG A 54 15.39 5.61 7.67
C ARG A 54 14.25 4.99 8.47
N LEU A 55 13.47 4.10 7.86
CA LEU A 55 12.37 3.40 8.53
C LEU A 55 12.88 2.60 9.74
N THR A 56 13.96 1.87 9.55
CA THR A 56 14.59 1.05 10.61
C THR A 56 15.08 1.91 11.76
N LEU A 57 15.70 3.07 11.47
CA LEU A 57 16.11 4.03 12.50
C LEU A 57 14.93 4.57 13.32
N LEU A 58 13.78 4.78 12.69
CA LEU A 58 12.60 5.33 13.36
C LEU A 58 11.80 4.29 14.13
N THR A 59 11.75 3.05 13.65
CA THR A 59 10.79 2.04 14.12
C THR A 59 11.42 0.75 14.64
N GLY A 60 12.69 0.52 14.36
CA GLY A 60 13.37 -0.74 14.61
C GLY A 60 13.01 -1.87 13.63
N VAL A 61 12.17 -1.61 12.63
CA VAL A 61 11.65 -2.64 11.70
C VAL A 61 11.92 -2.24 10.26
N ALA A 62 12.49 -3.16 9.49
CA ALA A 62 12.63 -3.01 8.04
C ALA A 62 11.37 -3.48 7.31
N ALA A 63 11.04 -2.85 6.18
CA ALA A 63 9.93 -3.25 5.32
C ALA A 63 10.43 -3.96 4.05
N ARG A 64 9.66 -4.95 3.59
CA ARG A 64 9.89 -5.69 2.35
C ARG A 64 8.62 -5.77 1.48
N ILE A 65 7.76 -4.78 1.63
CA ILE A 65 6.52 -4.65 0.88
C ILE A 65 6.60 -3.32 0.12
N ALA A 66 6.31 -3.38 -1.16
CA ALA A 66 6.26 -2.19 -2.02
C ALA A 66 5.04 -2.23 -2.94
N ALA A 67 4.61 -1.08 -3.38
CA ALA A 67 3.67 -0.89 -4.47
C ALA A 67 4.24 0.16 -5.43
N ASN A 68 3.84 0.10 -6.69
CA ASN A 68 4.10 1.20 -7.62
C ASN A 68 2.84 2.05 -7.75
N GLN A 69 2.98 3.37 -7.80
CA GLN A 69 1.85 4.30 -7.85
C GLN A 69 0.94 4.02 -9.06
N SER A 70 1.53 3.66 -10.20
CA SER A 70 0.83 3.36 -11.45
C SER A 70 0.51 1.87 -11.63
N GLY A 71 0.68 1.05 -10.59
CA GLY A 71 0.52 -0.41 -10.64
C GLY A 71 1.81 -1.15 -10.97
N SER A 72 1.83 -2.46 -10.67
CA SER A 72 2.98 -3.32 -10.95
C SER A 72 3.18 -3.60 -12.44
N ASP A 73 2.13 -3.52 -13.23
CA ASP A 73 2.14 -3.66 -14.69
C ASP A 73 2.80 -2.48 -15.43
N ALA A 74 2.89 -1.32 -14.79
CA ALA A 74 3.67 -0.18 -15.30
C ALA A 74 5.19 -0.41 -15.23
N LEU A 75 5.63 -1.38 -14.43
CA LEU A 75 7.03 -1.79 -14.33
C LEU A 75 7.35 -2.83 -15.42
N THR A 76 8.55 -2.76 -15.97
CA THR A 76 9.06 -3.82 -16.87
C THR A 76 9.31 -5.11 -16.08
N GLU A 77 9.38 -6.23 -16.78
CA GLU A 77 9.71 -7.53 -16.14
C GLU A 77 11.09 -7.48 -15.45
N ALA A 78 12.07 -6.82 -16.07
CA ALA A 78 13.40 -6.65 -15.48
C ALA A 78 13.34 -5.87 -14.16
N GLN A 79 12.59 -4.77 -14.10
CA GLN A 79 12.40 -3.98 -12.89
C GLN A 79 11.70 -4.79 -11.79
N ARG A 80 10.65 -5.53 -12.12
CA ARG A 80 9.98 -6.41 -11.14
C ARG A 80 10.93 -7.50 -10.63
N SER A 81 11.69 -8.12 -11.51
CA SER A 81 12.67 -9.17 -11.15
C SER A 81 13.75 -8.63 -10.21
N VAL A 82 14.22 -7.41 -10.42
CA VAL A 82 15.19 -6.74 -9.55
C VAL A 82 14.59 -6.53 -8.14
N LEU A 83 13.37 -6.03 -8.04
CA LEU A 83 12.69 -5.81 -6.75
C LEU A 83 12.44 -7.13 -6.00
N ILE A 84 11.93 -8.14 -6.70
CA ILE A 84 11.66 -9.47 -6.13
C ILE A 84 12.96 -10.16 -5.73
N GLY A 85 14.00 -10.06 -6.55
CA GLY A 85 15.34 -10.58 -6.23
C GLY A 85 15.95 -9.95 -4.99
N ALA A 86 15.62 -8.69 -4.72
CA ALA A 86 16.00 -7.99 -3.48
C ALA A 86 15.07 -8.32 -2.28
N GLY A 87 14.11 -9.22 -2.45
CA GLY A 87 13.21 -9.70 -1.41
C GLY A 87 11.99 -8.80 -1.16
N TYR A 88 11.65 -7.90 -2.08
CA TYR A 88 10.42 -7.13 -1.98
C TYR A 88 9.24 -7.92 -2.55
N ARG A 89 8.08 -7.79 -1.91
CA ARG A 89 6.80 -8.25 -2.44
C ARG A 89 6.02 -7.05 -2.99
N LEU A 90 5.61 -7.18 -4.26
CA LEU A 90 4.86 -6.13 -4.94
C LEU A 90 3.36 -6.32 -4.73
N TRP A 91 2.68 -5.25 -4.31
CA TRP A 91 1.25 -5.23 -4.08
C TRP A 91 0.57 -4.17 -4.93
N ASP A 92 -0.61 -4.50 -5.45
CA ASP A 92 -1.50 -3.55 -6.09
C ASP A 92 -2.83 -3.46 -5.32
N ALA A 93 -3.53 -2.37 -5.53
CA ALA A 93 -4.91 -2.24 -5.11
C ALA A 93 -5.83 -2.81 -6.21
N GLY A 94 -6.81 -3.61 -5.80
CA GLY A 94 -7.88 -4.04 -6.69
C GLY A 94 -8.90 -2.92 -6.95
N LEU A 95 -8.97 -1.96 -6.01
CA LEU A 95 -9.80 -0.77 -6.13
C LEU A 95 -9.06 0.45 -5.59
N ASP A 96 -9.04 1.53 -6.36
CA ASP A 96 -8.81 2.88 -5.86
C ASP A 96 -10.15 3.47 -5.41
N SER A 97 -10.27 3.86 -4.14
CA SER A 97 -11.53 4.41 -3.61
C SER A 97 -11.92 5.75 -4.23
N GLY A 98 -10.95 6.45 -4.84
CA GLY A 98 -11.15 7.77 -5.40
C GLY A 98 -11.30 8.88 -4.36
N ASP A 99 -10.98 8.64 -3.10
CA ASP A 99 -11.15 9.58 -2.00
C ASP A 99 -10.24 10.82 -2.08
N ALA A 100 -9.25 10.81 -2.99
CA ALA A 100 -8.46 11.99 -3.34
C ALA A 100 -9.29 13.05 -4.10
N GLU A 101 -10.25 12.62 -4.90
CA GLU A 101 -11.03 13.45 -5.82
C GLU A 101 -12.52 13.53 -5.43
N LYS A 102 -13.03 12.52 -4.76
CA LYS A 102 -14.44 12.37 -4.37
C LYS A 102 -14.65 12.74 -2.91
N ASN A 103 -15.88 13.06 -2.58
CA ASN A 103 -16.26 13.14 -1.17
C ASN A 103 -16.38 11.73 -0.54
N ALA A 104 -16.42 11.69 0.79
CA ALA A 104 -16.42 10.41 1.54
C ALA A 104 -17.64 9.52 1.23
N ALA A 105 -18.80 10.10 0.91
CA ALA A 105 -20.01 9.33 0.63
C ALA A 105 -19.95 8.66 -0.74
N GLU A 106 -19.44 9.34 -1.75
CA GLU A 106 -19.25 8.79 -3.10
C GLU A 106 -18.19 7.69 -3.09
N ALA A 107 -17.04 7.94 -2.45
CA ALA A 107 -15.98 6.95 -2.30
C ALA A 107 -16.46 5.71 -1.51
N TYR A 108 -17.25 5.91 -0.46
CA TYR A 108 -17.89 4.83 0.29
C TYR A 108 -18.81 3.99 -0.60
N THR A 109 -19.71 4.62 -1.35
CA THR A 109 -20.65 3.92 -2.22
C THR A 109 -19.92 3.06 -3.25
N GLN A 110 -18.90 3.62 -3.91
CA GLN A 110 -18.08 2.89 -4.87
C GLN A 110 -17.39 1.67 -4.22
N THR A 111 -16.79 1.86 -3.03
CA THR A 111 -16.06 0.80 -2.34
C THR A 111 -16.99 -0.33 -1.89
N VAL A 112 -18.18 -0.01 -1.38
CA VAL A 112 -19.17 -1.02 -0.96
C VAL A 112 -19.73 -1.77 -2.16
N GLN A 113 -19.98 -1.11 -3.28
CA GLN A 113 -20.41 -1.78 -4.52
C GLN A 113 -19.34 -2.74 -5.03
N TYR A 114 -18.07 -2.36 -4.95
CA TYR A 114 -16.95 -3.23 -5.31
C TYR A 114 -16.88 -4.47 -4.40
N PHE A 115 -17.05 -4.32 -3.08
CA PHE A 115 -17.12 -5.46 -2.17
C PHE A 115 -18.27 -6.42 -2.50
N ALA A 116 -19.42 -5.90 -2.91
CA ALA A 116 -20.60 -6.71 -3.26
C ALA A 116 -20.42 -7.48 -4.58
N SER A 117 -19.58 -6.98 -5.48
CA SER A 117 -19.37 -7.57 -6.82
C SER A 117 -18.11 -8.42 -6.93
N THR A 118 -17.26 -8.43 -5.89
CA THR A 118 -15.95 -9.10 -5.93
C THR A 118 -15.88 -10.18 -4.86
N SER A 119 -15.30 -11.33 -5.20
CA SER A 119 -15.03 -12.44 -4.29
C SER A 119 -13.53 -12.56 -4.02
N GLY A 120 -13.15 -13.14 -2.88
CA GLY A 120 -11.77 -13.37 -2.51
C GLY A 120 -11.12 -12.19 -1.78
N VAL A 121 -9.81 -12.05 -1.94
CA VAL A 121 -9.03 -11.00 -1.28
C VAL A 121 -9.19 -9.68 -2.03
N VAL A 122 -9.64 -8.66 -1.33
CA VAL A 122 -9.80 -7.31 -1.87
C VAL A 122 -8.81 -6.37 -1.19
N VAL A 123 -8.03 -5.66 -1.99
CA VAL A 123 -7.13 -4.60 -1.55
C VAL A 123 -7.68 -3.26 -2.03
N VAL A 124 -7.99 -2.37 -1.10
CA VAL A 124 -8.52 -1.03 -1.40
C VAL A 124 -7.45 0.01 -1.09
N ARG A 125 -7.17 0.86 -2.07
CA ARG A 125 -6.32 2.04 -1.89
C ARG A 125 -7.14 3.20 -1.36
N LEU A 126 -6.64 3.79 -0.28
CA LEU A 126 -7.08 5.08 0.25
C LEU A 126 -5.94 6.09 0.13
N HIS A 127 -6.26 7.35 -0.04
CA HIS A 127 -5.30 8.44 -0.13
C HIS A 127 -5.31 9.27 1.14
N HIS A 128 -4.27 10.10 1.33
CA HIS A 128 -4.26 11.08 2.40
C HIS A 128 -5.05 12.34 1.95
N SER A 129 -6.35 12.33 2.16
CA SER A 129 -7.28 13.38 1.76
C SER A 129 -8.20 13.83 2.91
N LYS A 130 -8.96 14.91 2.70
CA LYS A 130 -9.97 15.37 3.66
C LYS A 130 -11.13 14.38 3.80
N ALA A 131 -11.40 13.57 2.79
CA ALA A 131 -12.47 12.57 2.79
C ALA A 131 -12.08 11.30 3.55
N THR A 132 -10.78 10.95 3.59
CA THR A 132 -10.27 9.68 4.08
C THR A 132 -10.68 9.34 5.52
N PRO A 133 -10.63 10.23 6.51
CA PRO A 133 -11.03 9.89 7.88
C PRO A 133 -12.48 9.40 7.97
N ARG A 134 -13.42 10.13 7.35
CA ARG A 134 -14.84 9.75 7.33
C ARG A 134 -15.09 8.48 6.54
N LEU A 135 -14.41 8.32 5.41
CA LEU A 135 -14.48 7.11 4.59
C LEU A 135 -14.00 5.90 5.39
N THR A 136 -12.85 6.00 6.04
CA THR A 136 -12.27 4.92 6.84
C THR A 136 -13.19 4.49 7.97
N GLU A 137 -13.78 5.43 8.70
CA GLU A 137 -14.76 5.15 9.76
C GLU A 137 -15.98 4.42 9.21
N ALA A 138 -16.55 4.89 8.10
CA ALA A 138 -17.70 4.28 7.46
C ALA A 138 -17.40 2.86 6.95
N LEU A 139 -16.24 2.65 6.32
CA LEU A 139 -15.80 1.34 5.84
C LEU A 139 -15.53 0.36 7.00
N CYS A 140 -14.88 0.80 8.07
CA CYS A 140 -14.67 -0.02 9.26
C CYS A 140 -16.00 -0.46 9.88
N SER A 141 -16.98 0.42 9.93
CA SER A 141 -18.34 0.13 10.40
C SER A 141 -19.06 -0.86 9.48
N TYR A 142 -18.96 -0.67 8.16
CA TYR A 142 -19.56 -1.58 7.17
C TYR A 142 -18.96 -2.98 7.28
N ILE A 143 -17.63 -3.11 7.24
CA ILE A 143 -16.89 -4.37 7.36
C ILE A 143 -17.30 -5.11 8.64
N GLY A 144 -17.46 -4.36 9.76
CA GLY A 144 -17.90 -4.93 11.03
C GLY A 144 -19.32 -5.48 10.98
N ARG A 145 -20.28 -4.74 10.41
CA ARG A 145 -21.67 -5.16 10.29
C ARG A 145 -21.87 -6.35 9.34
N GLN A 146 -21.08 -6.41 8.27
CA GLN A 146 -21.14 -7.50 7.28
C GLN A 146 -20.34 -8.74 7.68
N GLY A 147 -19.63 -8.72 8.80
CA GLY A 147 -18.77 -9.85 9.22
C GLY A 147 -17.60 -10.09 8.28
N ILE A 148 -17.19 -9.10 7.47
CA ILE A 148 -16.08 -9.24 6.54
C ILE A 148 -14.77 -9.28 7.34
N SER A 149 -13.96 -10.31 7.09
CA SER A 149 -12.63 -10.41 7.67
C SER A 149 -11.72 -9.36 7.05
N ALA A 150 -11.08 -8.55 7.87
CA ALA A 150 -10.09 -7.58 7.43
C ALA A 150 -8.76 -7.84 8.12
N GLY A 151 -7.70 -7.95 7.33
CA GLY A 151 -6.34 -8.14 7.78
C GLY A 151 -5.41 -7.07 7.24
N ARG A 152 -4.21 -7.02 7.79
CA ARG A 152 -3.14 -6.18 7.25
C ARG A 152 -2.35 -6.93 6.19
N ILE A 153 -1.79 -6.20 5.25
CA ILE A 153 -0.77 -6.71 4.34
C ILE A 153 0.49 -7.02 5.16
N THR A 154 0.97 -8.26 5.06
CA THR A 154 2.22 -8.70 5.70
C THR A 154 3.08 -9.46 4.70
N TYR A 155 4.34 -9.65 5.01
CA TYR A 155 5.25 -10.42 4.15
C TYR A 155 4.82 -11.88 3.98
N SER A 156 4.10 -12.46 4.91
CA SER A 156 3.63 -13.86 4.86
C SER A 156 2.37 -14.06 4.02
N VAL A 157 1.68 -13.00 3.66
CA VAL A 157 0.48 -13.06 2.79
C VAL A 157 0.92 -13.00 1.34
N ALA A 158 0.37 -13.87 0.49
CA ALA A 158 0.64 -13.84 -0.95
C ALA A 158 0.19 -12.49 -1.54
N PRO A 159 1.04 -11.81 -2.31
CA PRO A 159 0.71 -10.52 -2.86
C PRO A 159 -0.41 -10.62 -3.92
N VAL A 160 -1.22 -9.58 -3.99
CA VAL A 160 -2.17 -9.35 -5.09
C VAL A 160 -1.57 -8.25 -5.96
N ASN A 161 -1.32 -8.54 -7.23
CA ASN A 161 -0.81 -7.56 -8.18
C ASN A 161 -1.25 -7.88 -9.61
N SER A 162 -1.32 -6.86 -10.45
CA SER A 162 -1.78 -6.95 -11.84
C SER A 162 -0.78 -7.68 -12.73
N ALA A 163 0.50 -7.73 -12.36
CA ALA A 163 1.51 -8.50 -13.07
C ALA A 163 1.43 -10.02 -12.78
N SER A 164 0.50 -10.45 -11.91
CA SER A 164 0.33 -11.85 -11.51
C SER A 164 1.60 -12.50 -10.92
N ASP A 165 2.48 -11.69 -10.35
CA ASP A 165 3.71 -12.15 -9.72
C ASP A 165 3.49 -12.32 -8.22
N THR A 166 3.45 -13.57 -7.78
CA THR A 166 3.16 -13.97 -6.40
C THR A 166 4.40 -14.31 -5.57
N ARG A 167 5.57 -14.09 -6.15
CA ARG A 167 6.86 -14.37 -5.49
C ARG A 167 7.17 -13.38 -4.37
#